data_2ad62a5769f5a1d90ea701ade2c1c0ef
#
_entry.id   2ad62a5769f5a1d90ea701ade2c1c0ef
#
_cell.length_a   1.000
_cell.length_b   1.000
_cell.length_c   1.000
_cell.angle_alpha   90.00
_cell.angle_beta   90.00
_cell.angle_gamma   90.00
#
_symmetry.space_group_name_H-M   'P 1'
#
loop_
_entity.id
_entity.type
_entity.pdbx_description
1 polymer ?
#
loop_
_entity_poly.entity_id
_entity_poly.type
_entity_poly.pdbx_seq_one_letter_code
_entity_poly.pdbx_strand_id
1 'polypeptide(L)'
;MLQGVYTAVRKDGTIYYRSNITYKSKHISLGSFDSELSASRAYATASTILLKETNSIEDSYFHTHALAFDKIVTLINFRDNGMYIKNPIYLRKSYFSYYLDISHELKFDIDDLFYYSEHRILKRQGHLYVNDYGMQVTVLSRYGIQPHAVCGRDYIFKNSDETDMRYENIEILNPYHGVEIIKTAGLDKYKVRIHINGNFVIGTYNTIEKAAIAYNKAVDMAHAHGIEKNYPENYIESISGKEYADIYTSVTVSDKYVQYLQQFGL
;
A
#
# COMPACT_ATOMS: atom_id res chain seq x y z
N MET A 1 26.59 33.29 13.37
CA MET A 1 25.56 32.31 12.94
C MET A 1 26.08 31.63 11.70
N LEU A 2 26.18 30.32 11.71
CA LEU A 2 26.70 29.55 10.58
C LEU A 2 25.74 29.58 9.40
N GLN A 3 26.25 29.42 8.17
CA GLN A 3 25.47 29.51 6.95
C GLN A 3 24.33 28.47 6.94
N GLY A 4 23.12 28.90 6.62
CA GLY A 4 21.94 28.03 6.55
C GLY A 4 21.39 27.53 7.89
N VAL A 5 21.94 28.05 9.02
CA VAL A 5 21.54 27.69 10.38
C VAL A 5 20.72 28.80 11.03
N TYR A 6 19.67 28.44 11.74
CA TYR A 6 18.75 29.34 12.44
C TYR A 6 18.48 28.81 13.83
N THR A 7 18.62 29.65 14.85
CA THR A 7 18.27 29.30 16.24
C THR A 7 16.75 29.39 16.42
N ALA A 8 16.19 28.43 17.14
CA ALA A 8 14.78 28.41 17.51
C ALA A 8 14.62 27.93 18.95
N VAL A 9 13.50 28.25 19.59
CA VAL A 9 13.21 27.87 20.97
C VAL A 9 11.95 27.04 21.01
N ARG A 10 11.97 25.92 21.72
CA ARG A 10 10.79 25.07 21.99
C ARG A 10 9.89 25.73 23.04
N LYS A 11 8.68 25.24 23.20
CA LYS A 11 7.73 25.74 24.21
C LYS A 11 8.23 25.60 25.66
N ASP A 12 9.11 24.65 25.91
CA ASP A 12 9.75 24.40 27.21
C ASP A 12 11.00 25.26 27.46
N GLY A 13 11.31 26.20 26.54
CA GLY A 13 12.52 27.04 26.64
C GLY A 13 13.80 26.45 26.07
N THR A 14 13.78 25.18 25.60
CA THR A 14 14.95 24.49 25.03
C THR A 14 15.33 25.12 23.70
N ILE A 15 16.62 25.49 23.53
CA ILE A 15 17.17 25.99 22.27
C ILE A 15 17.44 24.80 21.34
N TYR A 16 17.10 24.97 20.07
CA TYR A 16 17.45 24.05 19.00
C TYR A 16 17.79 24.81 17.71
N TYR A 17 18.38 24.11 16.75
CA TYR A 17 18.87 24.70 15.52
C TYR A 17 18.17 24.11 14.30
N ARG A 18 17.68 24.95 13.42
CA ARG A 18 17.10 24.56 12.13
C ARG A 18 18.14 24.74 11.04
N SER A 19 18.21 23.80 10.11
CA SER A 19 19.02 23.91 8.92
C SER A 19 18.14 23.97 7.67
N ASN A 20 18.40 24.94 6.78
CA ASN A 20 17.66 25.14 5.54
C ASN A 20 18.61 25.47 4.41
N ILE A 21 18.27 25.07 3.18
CA ILE A 21 18.98 25.41 1.97
C ILE A 21 17.99 25.91 0.89
N THR A 22 18.40 26.85 0.06
CA THR A 22 17.62 27.26 -1.11
C THR A 22 18.33 26.76 -2.38
N TYR A 23 17.59 26.04 -3.21
CA TYR A 23 18.07 25.51 -4.48
C TYR A 23 16.99 25.65 -5.55
N LYS A 24 17.34 26.15 -6.74
CA LYS A 24 16.40 26.41 -7.86
C LYS A 24 15.11 27.10 -7.36
N SER A 25 15.27 28.19 -6.58
CA SER A 25 14.19 28.99 -5.97
C SER A 25 13.31 28.24 -4.97
N LYS A 26 13.62 26.99 -4.63
CA LYS A 26 12.90 26.20 -3.61
C LYS A 26 13.63 26.30 -2.27
N HIS A 27 12.91 26.73 -1.24
CA HIS A 27 13.39 26.70 0.15
C HIS A 27 13.14 25.30 0.73
N ILE A 28 14.21 24.64 1.19
CA ILE A 28 14.20 23.22 1.64
C ILE A 28 14.65 23.16 3.09
N SER A 29 13.79 22.64 3.97
CA SER A 29 14.17 22.31 5.33
C SER A 29 15.00 21.03 5.36
N LEU A 30 16.15 21.07 6.00
CA LEU A 30 17.06 19.93 6.19
C LEU A 30 16.84 19.22 7.52
N GLY A 31 16.12 19.87 8.44
CA GLY A 31 15.80 19.29 9.74
C GLY A 31 16.02 20.25 10.90
N SER A 32 15.82 19.70 12.10
CA SER A 32 16.09 20.35 13.38
C SER A 32 17.13 19.56 14.16
N PHE A 33 18.06 20.23 14.80
CA PHE A 33 19.24 19.65 15.42
C PHE A 33 19.43 20.25 16.83
N ASP A 34 20.06 19.49 17.73
CA ASP A 34 20.29 19.92 19.09
C ASP A 34 21.59 20.77 19.22
N SER A 35 22.41 20.85 18.15
CA SER A 35 23.59 21.69 18.11
C SER A 35 23.71 22.46 16.80
N GLU A 36 24.30 23.66 16.89
CA GLU A 36 24.63 24.51 15.74
C GLU A 36 25.59 23.80 14.75
N LEU A 37 26.54 23.04 15.29
CA LEU A 37 27.49 22.28 14.47
C LEU A 37 26.80 21.19 13.64
N SER A 38 25.87 20.44 14.23
CA SER A 38 25.12 19.41 13.51
C SER A 38 24.24 20.02 12.41
N ALA A 39 23.57 21.13 12.68
CA ALA A 39 22.78 21.88 11.70
C ALA A 39 23.66 22.40 10.54
N SER A 40 24.86 22.89 10.83
CA SER A 40 25.85 23.36 9.85
C SER A 40 26.39 22.22 8.99
N ARG A 41 26.68 21.06 9.59
CA ARG A 41 27.06 19.85 8.82
C ARG A 41 25.97 19.40 7.85
N ALA A 42 24.71 19.44 8.28
CA ALA A 42 23.58 19.12 7.42
C ALA A 42 23.49 20.08 6.23
N TYR A 43 23.71 21.38 6.46
CA TYR A 43 23.76 22.38 5.39
C TYR A 43 24.91 22.11 4.40
N ALA A 44 26.13 21.89 4.93
CA ALA A 44 27.30 21.61 4.11
C ALA A 44 27.09 20.35 3.24
N THR A 45 26.57 19.28 3.84
CA THR A 45 26.24 18.03 3.12
C THR A 45 25.20 18.27 2.02
N ALA A 46 24.10 18.96 2.32
CA ALA A 46 23.08 19.28 1.34
C ALA A 46 23.63 20.15 0.19
N SER A 47 24.50 21.12 0.52
CA SER A 47 25.16 21.96 -0.47
C SER A 47 26.07 21.14 -1.38
N THR A 48 26.83 20.19 -0.83
CA THR A 48 27.68 19.28 -1.59
C THR A 48 26.85 18.42 -2.55
N ILE A 49 25.80 17.76 -2.06
CA ILE A 49 24.88 16.95 -2.88
C ILE A 49 24.29 17.76 -4.04
N LEU A 50 23.81 18.97 -3.78
CA LEU A 50 23.09 19.76 -4.77
C LEU A 50 23.99 20.48 -5.79
N LEU A 51 25.21 20.86 -5.39
CA LEU A 51 26.06 21.77 -6.17
C LEU A 51 27.37 21.17 -6.69
N LYS A 52 27.87 20.11 -6.09
CA LYS A 52 29.23 19.62 -6.34
C LYS A 52 29.31 18.14 -6.72
N GLU A 53 28.35 17.32 -6.36
CA GLU A 53 28.45 15.87 -6.50
C GLU A 53 27.51 15.30 -7.56
N THR A 54 28.02 14.24 -8.24
CA THR A 54 27.24 13.37 -9.13
C THR A 54 27.02 12.01 -8.50
N ASN A 55 27.26 11.88 -7.18
CA ASN A 55 27.19 10.62 -6.46
C ASN A 55 25.76 10.05 -6.44
N SER A 56 25.68 8.73 -6.38
CA SER A 56 24.43 8.00 -6.22
C SER A 56 23.81 8.24 -4.84
N ILE A 57 22.58 7.72 -4.64
CA ILE A 57 21.89 7.74 -3.35
C ILE A 57 22.72 6.95 -2.33
N GLU A 58 23.19 5.77 -2.73
CA GLU A 58 23.98 4.86 -1.90
C GLU A 58 25.31 5.51 -1.48
N ASP A 59 26.06 6.05 -2.44
CA ASP A 59 27.34 6.73 -2.15
C ASP A 59 27.12 7.89 -1.19
N SER A 60 26.13 8.73 -1.44
CA SER A 60 25.83 9.88 -0.58
C SER A 60 25.41 9.45 0.84
N TYR A 61 24.68 8.35 0.99
CA TYR A 61 24.27 7.83 2.28
C TYR A 61 25.44 7.29 3.09
N PHE A 62 26.31 6.49 2.48
CA PHE A 62 27.46 5.88 3.20
C PHE A 62 28.55 6.88 3.55
N HIS A 63 28.65 7.99 2.82
CA HIS A 63 29.66 9.03 3.09
C HIS A 63 29.19 10.15 4.03
N THR A 64 27.91 10.15 4.44
CA THR A 64 27.39 11.19 5.35
C THR A 64 26.38 10.65 6.35
N HIS A 65 26.49 11.13 7.58
CA HIS A 65 25.51 10.89 8.64
C HIS A 65 24.81 12.18 9.11
N ALA A 66 24.99 13.27 8.37
CA ALA A 66 24.48 14.58 8.75
C ALA A 66 23.03 14.82 8.33
N LEU A 67 22.51 14.01 7.39
CA LEU A 67 21.14 14.09 6.88
C LEU A 67 20.42 12.76 7.04
N ALA A 68 19.10 12.83 7.28
CA ALA A 68 18.25 11.65 7.21
C ALA A 68 18.23 11.09 5.77
N PHE A 69 18.14 9.77 5.63
CA PHE A 69 18.13 9.09 4.34
C PHE A 69 17.06 9.63 3.37
N ASP A 70 15.84 9.81 3.86
CA ASP A 70 14.74 10.40 3.08
C ASP A 70 15.14 11.75 2.46
N LYS A 71 15.88 12.56 3.22
CA LYS A 71 16.34 13.87 2.77
C LYS A 71 17.40 13.75 1.67
N ILE A 72 18.30 12.77 1.78
CA ILE A 72 19.30 12.50 0.76
C ILE A 72 18.63 12.15 -0.56
N VAL A 73 17.66 11.22 -0.53
CA VAL A 73 16.88 10.83 -1.73
C VAL A 73 16.18 12.04 -2.34
N THR A 74 15.49 12.84 -1.51
CA THR A 74 14.78 14.05 -1.96
C THR A 74 15.70 15.05 -2.65
N LEU A 75 16.90 15.31 -2.07
CA LEU A 75 17.85 16.26 -2.63
C LEU A 75 18.45 15.77 -3.94
N ILE A 76 18.81 14.49 -4.01
CA ILE A 76 19.36 13.87 -5.23
C ILE A 76 18.30 13.85 -6.35
N ASN A 77 17.07 13.47 -6.05
CA ASN A 77 15.98 13.55 -7.03
C ASN A 77 15.79 14.99 -7.54
N PHE A 78 15.82 15.98 -6.65
CA PHE A 78 15.66 17.37 -7.06
C PHE A 78 16.85 17.89 -7.90
N ARG A 79 18.08 17.46 -7.58
CA ARG A 79 19.27 17.76 -8.36
C ARG A 79 19.14 17.23 -9.78
N ASP A 80 18.84 15.93 -9.91
CA ASP A 80 18.91 15.18 -11.16
C ASP A 80 17.67 15.39 -12.05
N ASN A 81 16.49 15.37 -11.43
CA ASN A 81 15.20 15.40 -12.15
C ASN A 81 14.51 16.77 -12.11
N GLY A 82 15.04 17.75 -11.37
CA GLY A 82 14.49 19.10 -11.30
C GLY A 82 13.14 19.21 -10.56
N MET A 83 12.62 18.12 -10.02
CA MET A 83 11.34 18.06 -9.31
C MET A 83 11.57 17.80 -7.82
N TYR A 84 11.11 18.73 -6.97
CA TYR A 84 11.16 18.57 -5.53
C TYR A 84 9.98 17.75 -5.04
N ILE A 85 10.24 16.55 -4.52
CA ILE A 85 9.26 15.66 -3.91
C ILE A 85 9.66 15.46 -2.46
N LYS A 86 8.73 15.67 -1.53
CA LYS A 86 9.00 15.60 -0.08
C LYS A 86 9.27 14.18 0.41
N ASN A 87 8.54 13.21 -0.15
CA ASN A 87 8.73 11.79 0.15
C ASN A 87 9.99 11.25 -0.53
N PRO A 88 10.59 10.17 -0.06
CA PRO A 88 11.83 9.60 -0.57
C PRO A 88 11.64 8.90 -1.92
N ILE A 89 11.32 9.69 -2.93
CA ILE A 89 11.06 9.27 -4.30
C ILE A 89 12.19 9.72 -5.21
N TYR A 90 12.67 8.80 -6.05
CA TYR A 90 13.59 9.10 -7.15
C TYR A 90 12.95 8.74 -8.49
N LEU A 91 12.81 9.72 -9.36
CA LEU A 91 12.22 9.55 -10.67
C LEU A 91 13.19 8.81 -11.61
N ARG A 92 12.70 7.79 -12.26
CA ARG A 92 13.35 7.06 -13.34
C ARG A 92 12.69 7.42 -14.67
N LYS A 93 13.15 6.83 -15.77
CA LYS A 93 12.64 7.15 -17.11
C LYS A 93 11.16 6.78 -17.31
N SER A 94 10.71 5.61 -16.81
CA SER A 94 9.37 5.06 -17.04
C SER A 94 8.63 4.68 -15.75
N TYR A 95 9.27 4.78 -14.61
CA TYR A 95 8.73 4.46 -13.29
C TYR A 95 9.38 5.36 -12.24
N PHE A 96 9.00 5.24 -10.99
CA PHE A 96 9.75 5.86 -9.89
C PHE A 96 10.10 4.84 -8.81
N SER A 97 11.22 5.10 -8.15
CA SER A 97 11.67 4.38 -6.97
C SER A 97 11.16 5.10 -5.73
N TYR A 98 10.51 4.37 -4.82
CA TYR A 98 10.16 4.84 -3.48
C TYR A 98 11.02 4.10 -2.47
N TYR A 99 11.83 4.80 -1.71
CA TYR A 99 12.74 4.21 -0.74
C TYR A 99 12.12 4.19 0.65
N LEU A 100 11.95 3.01 1.22
CA LEU A 100 11.59 2.86 2.64
C LEU A 100 12.82 3.08 3.53
N ASP A 101 13.95 2.56 3.10
CA ASP A 101 15.30 2.74 3.61
C ASP A 101 16.34 2.41 2.52
N ILE A 102 17.63 2.43 2.85
CA ILE A 102 18.71 2.18 1.88
C ILE A 102 18.65 0.77 1.25
N SER A 103 18.07 -0.20 1.93
CA SER A 103 17.99 -1.61 1.49
C SER A 103 16.64 -2.00 0.89
N HIS A 104 15.64 -1.12 1.01
CA HIS A 104 14.28 -1.40 0.59
C HIS A 104 13.78 -0.33 -0.39
N GLU A 105 13.96 -0.59 -1.66
CA GLU A 105 13.44 0.19 -2.79
C GLU A 105 12.16 -0.47 -3.33
N LEU A 106 11.09 0.30 -3.44
CA LEU A 106 9.85 -0.09 -4.11
C LEU A 106 9.80 0.59 -5.48
N LYS A 107 9.30 -0.10 -6.50
CA LYS A 107 9.13 0.43 -7.86
C LYS A 107 7.65 0.60 -8.15
N PHE A 108 7.25 1.77 -8.63
CA PHE A 108 5.86 2.10 -8.97
C PHE A 108 5.78 2.70 -10.38
N ASP A 109 4.65 2.52 -11.03
CA ASP A 109 4.35 3.22 -12.27
C ASP A 109 4.26 4.73 -12.05
N ILE A 110 4.62 5.50 -13.09
CA ILE A 110 4.64 6.96 -13.03
C ILE A 110 3.24 7.55 -12.73
N ASP A 111 2.18 6.84 -13.09
CA ASP A 111 0.79 7.25 -12.86
C ASP A 111 0.45 7.36 -11.37
N ASP A 112 1.15 6.61 -10.52
CA ASP A 112 0.99 6.67 -9.07
C ASP A 112 1.84 7.77 -8.39
N LEU A 113 2.66 8.50 -9.15
CA LEU A 113 3.57 9.49 -8.59
C LEU A 113 2.84 10.57 -7.79
N PHE A 114 1.73 11.10 -8.32
CA PHE A 114 0.95 12.14 -7.65
C PHE A 114 0.49 11.67 -6.27
N TYR A 115 -0.02 10.46 -6.19
CA TYR A 115 -0.50 9.87 -4.94
C TYR A 115 0.62 9.69 -3.91
N TYR A 116 1.71 9.02 -4.28
CA TYR A 116 2.81 8.75 -3.34
C TYR A 116 3.72 9.95 -3.06
N SER A 117 3.64 11.02 -3.85
CA SER A 117 4.30 12.28 -3.52
C SER A 117 3.70 12.93 -2.26
N GLU A 118 2.39 12.75 -2.03
CA GLU A 118 1.63 13.30 -0.90
C GLU A 118 1.42 12.29 0.23
N HIS A 119 1.35 10.98 -0.09
CA HIS A 119 1.10 9.91 0.88
C HIS A 119 2.39 9.15 1.20
N ARG A 120 2.82 9.27 2.45
CA ARG A 120 4.01 8.53 2.93
C ARG A 120 3.68 7.07 3.13
N ILE A 121 4.47 6.17 2.52
CA ILE A 121 4.39 4.72 2.77
C ILE A 121 5.03 4.42 4.12
N LEU A 122 4.30 3.65 4.93
CA LEU A 122 4.70 3.16 6.24
C LEU A 122 4.68 1.64 6.24
N LYS A 123 5.48 1.02 7.12
CA LYS A 123 5.54 -0.44 7.27
C LYS A 123 5.22 -0.83 8.70
N ARG A 124 4.30 -1.79 8.88
CA ARG A 124 3.98 -2.39 10.18
C ARG A 124 3.72 -3.88 10.03
N GLN A 125 4.43 -4.70 10.79
CA GLN A 125 4.30 -6.17 10.77
C GLN A 125 4.39 -6.77 9.34
N GLY A 126 5.29 -6.21 8.52
CA GLY A 126 5.48 -6.65 7.13
C GLY A 126 4.54 -6.00 6.10
N HIS A 127 3.44 -5.37 6.54
CA HIS A 127 2.48 -4.74 5.64
C HIS A 127 2.84 -3.28 5.34
N LEU A 128 2.77 -2.93 4.05
CA LEU A 128 2.93 -1.56 3.56
C LEU A 128 1.57 -0.88 3.51
N TYR A 129 1.50 0.34 4.05
CA TYR A 129 0.27 1.11 4.07
C TYR A 129 0.55 2.61 4.01
N VAL A 130 -0.46 3.37 3.68
CA VAL A 130 -0.49 4.83 3.77
C VAL A 130 -1.62 5.27 4.69
N ASN A 131 -1.48 6.47 5.26
CA ASN A 131 -2.59 7.12 5.96
C ASN A 131 -3.35 7.97 4.93
N ASP A 132 -4.61 7.66 4.71
CA ASP A 132 -5.49 8.36 3.79
C ASP A 132 -6.84 8.63 4.48
N TYR A 133 -7.24 9.89 4.57
CA TYR A 133 -8.45 10.36 5.28
C TYR A 133 -8.64 9.76 6.68
N GLY A 134 -7.54 9.61 7.44
CA GLY A 134 -7.58 9.06 8.81
C GLY A 134 -7.63 7.52 8.88
N MET A 135 -7.68 6.84 7.75
CA MET A 135 -7.65 5.37 7.65
C MET A 135 -6.27 4.89 7.21
N GLN A 136 -5.93 3.67 7.65
CA GLN A 136 -4.75 2.96 7.15
C GLN A 136 -5.17 2.13 5.93
N VAL A 137 -4.69 2.51 4.76
CA VAL A 137 -4.98 1.84 3.49
C VAL A 137 -3.74 1.09 3.04
N THR A 138 -3.86 -0.20 2.76
CA THR A 138 -2.72 -0.99 2.26
C THR A 138 -2.31 -0.52 0.87
N VAL A 139 -1.01 -0.55 0.58
CA VAL A 139 -0.50 -0.22 -0.77
C VAL A 139 -1.16 -1.10 -1.83
N LEU A 140 -1.36 -2.37 -1.54
CA LEU A 140 -1.99 -3.33 -2.45
C LEU A 140 -3.47 -3.02 -2.79
N SER A 141 -4.16 -2.25 -1.95
CA SER A 141 -5.55 -1.84 -2.23
C SER A 141 -5.69 -0.99 -3.51
N ARG A 142 -4.63 -0.29 -3.92
CA ARG A 142 -4.62 0.48 -5.18
C ARG A 142 -4.72 -0.41 -6.42
N TYR A 143 -4.34 -1.67 -6.30
CA TYR A 143 -4.44 -2.68 -7.36
C TYR A 143 -5.75 -3.48 -7.30
N GLY A 144 -6.69 -3.10 -6.41
CA GLY A 144 -7.92 -3.86 -6.17
C GLY A 144 -7.71 -5.13 -5.33
N ILE A 145 -6.52 -5.29 -4.74
CA ILE A 145 -6.20 -6.43 -3.88
C ILE A 145 -6.75 -6.19 -2.48
N GLN A 146 -7.55 -7.13 -2.00
CA GLN A 146 -8.22 -7.03 -0.71
C GLN A 146 -7.22 -7.13 0.46
N PRO A 147 -7.47 -6.49 1.62
CA PRO A 147 -6.53 -6.49 2.75
C PRO A 147 -6.21 -7.88 3.33
N HIS A 148 -7.09 -8.87 3.08
CA HIS A 148 -6.91 -10.26 3.53
C HIS A 148 -6.33 -11.19 2.44
N ALA A 149 -6.04 -10.66 1.25
CA ALA A 149 -5.48 -11.44 0.15
C ALA A 149 -4.08 -11.94 0.48
N VAL A 150 -3.76 -13.12 0.00
CA VAL A 150 -2.51 -13.82 0.24
C VAL A 150 -1.74 -13.98 -1.07
N CYS A 151 -0.51 -13.53 -1.10
CA CYS A 151 0.39 -13.72 -2.24
C CYS A 151 0.56 -15.21 -2.56
N GLY A 152 0.56 -15.55 -3.83
CA GLY A 152 0.61 -16.94 -4.32
C GLY A 152 -0.74 -17.65 -4.36
N ARG A 153 -1.79 -17.07 -3.76
CA ARG A 153 -3.15 -17.61 -3.76
C ARG A 153 -4.16 -16.67 -4.43
N ASP A 154 -4.18 -15.42 -4.01
CA ASP A 154 -5.17 -14.43 -4.46
C ASP A 154 -4.56 -13.46 -5.48
N TYR A 155 -3.26 -13.27 -5.43
CA TYR A 155 -2.48 -12.50 -6.41
C TYR A 155 -1.04 -13.02 -6.46
N ILE A 156 -0.31 -12.65 -7.52
CA ILE A 156 1.11 -12.98 -7.69
C ILE A 156 1.89 -11.78 -8.21
N PHE A 157 3.18 -11.77 -7.94
CA PHE A 157 4.17 -10.96 -8.63
C PHE A 157 4.80 -11.80 -9.76
N LYS A 158 4.53 -11.45 -11.02
CA LYS A 158 4.92 -12.24 -12.20
C LYS A 158 6.43 -12.48 -12.29
N ASN A 159 7.23 -11.47 -11.91
CA ASN A 159 8.69 -11.58 -11.87
C ASN A 159 9.24 -12.09 -10.53
N SER A 160 8.37 -12.46 -9.58
CA SER A 160 8.70 -12.88 -8.21
C SER A 160 9.41 -11.80 -7.36
N ASP A 161 9.39 -10.54 -7.77
CA ASP A 161 9.91 -9.39 -7.02
C ASP A 161 8.74 -8.65 -6.34
N GLU A 162 8.57 -8.87 -5.03
CA GLU A 162 7.52 -8.25 -4.22
C GLU A 162 7.75 -6.73 -3.99
N THR A 163 8.91 -6.22 -4.37
CA THR A 163 9.22 -4.78 -4.31
C THR A 163 8.85 -4.05 -5.61
N ASP A 164 8.60 -4.79 -6.68
CA ASP A 164 8.16 -4.24 -7.95
C ASP A 164 6.63 -4.15 -7.98
N MET A 165 6.13 -2.99 -7.55
CA MET A 165 4.70 -2.66 -7.45
C MET A 165 4.12 -2.11 -8.76
N ARG A 166 4.77 -2.31 -9.92
CA ARG A 166 4.21 -1.88 -11.19
C ARG A 166 3.04 -2.75 -11.61
N TYR A 167 2.02 -2.15 -12.23
CA TYR A 167 0.80 -2.84 -12.67
C TYR A 167 1.09 -4.05 -13.55
N GLU A 168 2.10 -3.96 -14.42
CA GLU A 168 2.50 -5.07 -15.30
C GLU A 168 3.01 -6.32 -14.55
N ASN A 169 3.52 -6.14 -13.31
CA ASN A 169 4.06 -7.21 -12.48
C ASN A 169 3.03 -7.85 -11.58
N ILE A 170 1.93 -7.18 -11.28
CA ILE A 170 0.91 -7.67 -10.35
C ILE A 170 -0.22 -8.33 -11.14
N GLU A 171 -0.52 -9.58 -10.83
CA GLU A 171 -1.64 -10.32 -11.40
C GLU A 171 -2.59 -10.78 -10.29
N ILE A 172 -3.86 -10.38 -10.41
CA ILE A 172 -4.92 -10.79 -9.49
C ILE A 172 -5.48 -12.13 -9.95
N LEU A 173 -5.36 -13.15 -9.11
CA LEU A 173 -5.89 -14.50 -9.36
C LEU A 173 -7.31 -14.63 -8.83
N ASN A 174 -7.61 -13.94 -7.73
CA ASN A 174 -8.91 -13.99 -7.05
C ASN A 174 -9.35 -12.60 -6.58
N PRO A 175 -10.26 -11.94 -7.31
CA PRO A 175 -10.77 -10.63 -6.92
C PRO A 175 -11.91 -10.68 -5.90
N TYR A 176 -12.45 -11.87 -5.58
CA TYR A 176 -13.72 -12.00 -4.87
C TYR A 176 -13.59 -12.23 -3.38
N HIS A 177 -14.44 -11.54 -2.64
CA HIS A 177 -14.59 -11.67 -1.19
C HIS A 177 -15.14 -13.04 -0.80
N GLY A 178 -14.59 -13.60 0.28
CA GLY A 178 -15.05 -14.85 0.85
C GLY A 178 -14.80 -16.09 0.00
N VAL A 179 -14.13 -15.94 -1.15
CA VAL A 179 -13.75 -17.03 -2.05
C VAL A 179 -12.28 -17.39 -1.83
N GLU A 180 -11.98 -18.66 -1.73
CA GLU A 180 -10.63 -19.21 -1.58
C GLU A 180 -10.38 -20.24 -2.68
N ILE A 181 -9.31 -20.08 -3.45
CA ILE A 181 -8.89 -21.07 -4.44
C ILE A 181 -8.23 -22.24 -3.71
N ILE A 182 -8.74 -23.45 -3.93
CA ILE A 182 -8.19 -24.69 -3.39
C ILE A 182 -7.92 -25.69 -4.51
N LYS A 183 -6.89 -26.51 -4.39
CA LYS A 183 -6.64 -27.61 -5.34
C LYS A 183 -7.22 -28.90 -4.81
N THR A 184 -8.07 -29.54 -5.61
CA THR A 184 -8.66 -30.85 -5.31
C THR A 184 -8.44 -31.76 -6.50
N ALA A 185 -7.70 -32.86 -6.32
CA ALA A 185 -7.34 -33.81 -7.38
C ALA A 185 -6.72 -33.14 -8.63
N GLY A 186 -5.88 -32.10 -8.41
CA GLY A 186 -5.20 -31.36 -9.48
C GLY A 186 -6.05 -30.31 -10.18
N LEU A 187 -7.33 -30.17 -9.83
CA LEU A 187 -8.24 -29.16 -10.37
C LEU A 187 -8.45 -28.02 -9.38
N ASP A 188 -8.54 -26.80 -9.89
CA ASP A 188 -8.92 -25.65 -9.10
C ASP A 188 -10.40 -25.73 -8.71
N LYS A 189 -10.66 -25.55 -7.42
CA LYS A 189 -11.99 -25.45 -6.84
C LYS A 189 -12.05 -24.17 -6.00
N TYR A 190 -13.26 -23.66 -5.84
CA TYR A 190 -13.49 -22.37 -5.20
C TYR A 190 -14.34 -22.58 -3.95
N LYS A 191 -13.67 -22.53 -2.80
CA LYS A 191 -14.31 -22.69 -1.49
C LYS A 191 -14.79 -21.35 -0.98
N VAL A 192 -16.05 -21.28 -0.57
CA VAL A 192 -16.66 -20.05 -0.07
C VAL A 192 -16.82 -20.11 1.43
N ARG A 193 -16.46 -19.00 2.09
CA ARG A 193 -16.62 -18.80 3.53
C ARG A 193 -17.23 -17.43 3.82
N ILE A 194 -18.04 -17.36 4.86
CA ILE A 194 -18.55 -16.11 5.44
C ILE A 194 -18.20 -16.09 6.95
N HIS A 195 -17.84 -14.91 7.46
CA HIS A 195 -17.54 -14.72 8.88
C HIS A 195 -18.66 -13.93 9.56
N ILE A 196 -19.43 -14.59 10.44
CA ILE A 196 -20.43 -13.94 11.30
C ILE A 196 -19.86 -13.83 12.73
N ASN A 197 -20.13 -14.81 13.58
CA ASN A 197 -19.48 -14.99 14.90
C ASN A 197 -18.48 -16.17 14.87
N GLY A 198 -18.09 -16.59 13.69
CA GLY A 198 -17.20 -17.68 13.34
C GLY A 198 -17.17 -17.87 11.83
N ASN A 199 -16.30 -18.73 11.33
CA ASN A 199 -16.17 -18.98 9.90
C ASN A 199 -17.10 -20.11 9.47
N PHE A 200 -18.08 -19.81 8.62
CA PHE A 200 -18.97 -20.78 8.00
C PHE A 200 -18.53 -21.08 6.57
N VAL A 201 -18.39 -22.36 6.25
CA VAL A 201 -18.18 -22.82 4.88
C VAL A 201 -19.56 -22.85 4.21
N ILE A 202 -19.71 -22.09 3.13
CA ILE A 202 -20.94 -21.99 2.34
C ILE A 202 -21.02 -23.13 1.33
N GLY A 203 -19.89 -23.44 0.70
CA GLY A 203 -19.78 -24.52 -0.29
C GLY A 203 -18.44 -24.53 -0.98
N THR A 204 -18.28 -25.46 -1.94
CA THR A 204 -17.14 -25.52 -2.85
C THR A 204 -17.68 -25.68 -4.28
N TYR A 205 -17.25 -24.81 -5.16
CA TYR A 205 -17.81 -24.65 -6.51
C TYR A 205 -16.74 -24.88 -7.58
N ASN A 206 -17.19 -25.12 -8.81
CA ASN A 206 -16.30 -25.45 -9.93
C ASN A 206 -15.81 -24.23 -10.69
N THR A 207 -16.50 -23.08 -10.56
CA THR A 207 -16.09 -21.81 -11.18
C THR A 207 -16.07 -20.70 -10.15
N ILE A 208 -15.23 -19.71 -10.41
CA ILE A 208 -15.04 -18.58 -9.50
C ILE A 208 -16.29 -17.69 -9.44
N GLU A 209 -17.02 -17.56 -10.56
CA GLU A 209 -18.26 -16.80 -10.64
C GLU A 209 -19.35 -17.44 -9.76
N LYS A 210 -19.52 -18.77 -9.85
CA LYS A 210 -20.48 -19.49 -8.99
C LYS A 210 -20.12 -19.33 -7.50
N ALA A 211 -18.85 -19.34 -7.17
CA ALA A 211 -18.39 -19.12 -5.82
C ALA A 211 -18.68 -17.70 -5.33
N ALA A 212 -18.41 -16.70 -6.16
CA ALA A 212 -18.68 -15.29 -5.84
C ALA A 212 -20.18 -15.03 -5.64
N ILE A 213 -21.02 -15.61 -6.51
CA ILE A 213 -22.49 -15.52 -6.39
C ILE A 213 -22.99 -16.26 -5.13
N ALA A 214 -22.41 -17.42 -4.81
CA ALA A 214 -22.77 -18.15 -3.59
C ALA A 214 -22.43 -17.35 -2.33
N TYR A 215 -21.33 -16.58 -2.34
CA TYR A 215 -21.01 -15.66 -1.26
C TYR A 215 -22.05 -14.55 -1.13
N ASN A 216 -22.42 -13.88 -2.23
CA ASN A 216 -23.45 -12.84 -2.22
C ASN A 216 -24.79 -13.40 -1.72
N LYS A 217 -25.21 -14.58 -2.20
CA LYS A 217 -26.41 -15.25 -1.70
C LYS A 217 -26.36 -15.54 -0.20
N ALA A 218 -25.20 -15.94 0.31
CA ALA A 218 -25.03 -16.17 1.75
C ALA A 218 -25.12 -14.86 2.55
N VAL A 219 -24.61 -13.75 2.02
CA VAL A 219 -24.76 -12.41 2.62
C VAL A 219 -26.23 -11.99 2.66
N ASP A 220 -26.96 -12.12 1.56
CA ASP A 220 -28.38 -11.78 1.50
C ASP A 220 -29.21 -12.61 2.51
N MET A 221 -28.90 -13.90 2.62
CA MET A 221 -29.52 -14.77 3.61
C MET A 221 -29.22 -14.30 5.05
N ALA A 222 -27.99 -13.87 5.34
CA ALA A 222 -27.63 -13.31 6.66
C ALA A 222 -28.42 -12.04 6.97
N HIS A 223 -28.51 -11.12 6.03
CA HIS A 223 -29.29 -9.88 6.16
C HIS A 223 -30.78 -10.17 6.36
N ALA A 224 -31.36 -11.12 5.59
CA ALA A 224 -32.76 -11.55 5.75
C ALA A 224 -33.07 -12.13 7.14
N HIS A 225 -32.06 -12.62 7.86
CA HIS A 225 -32.19 -13.11 9.24
C HIS A 225 -31.74 -12.07 10.31
N GLY A 226 -31.65 -10.78 9.95
CA GLY A 226 -31.38 -9.69 10.88
C GLY A 226 -29.89 -9.52 11.28
N ILE A 227 -28.96 -10.12 10.54
CA ILE A 227 -27.53 -9.94 10.77
C ILE A 227 -27.08 -8.70 9.99
N GLU A 228 -27.01 -7.55 10.68
CA GLU A 228 -26.67 -6.23 10.07
C GLU A 228 -25.18 -5.98 9.88
N LYS A 229 -24.37 -7.01 9.76
CA LYS A 229 -22.93 -6.84 9.49
C LYS A 229 -22.73 -6.39 8.05
N ASN A 230 -21.89 -5.36 7.86
CA ASN A 230 -21.52 -4.89 6.53
C ASN A 230 -20.56 -5.89 5.86
N TYR A 231 -21.04 -6.56 4.82
CA TYR A 231 -20.26 -7.46 3.97
C TYR A 231 -20.04 -6.80 2.61
N PRO A 232 -18.79 -6.81 2.07
CA PRO A 232 -18.58 -6.38 0.69
C PRO A 232 -19.31 -7.30 -0.29
N GLU A 233 -20.01 -6.73 -1.21
CA GLU A 233 -20.66 -7.45 -2.32
C GLU A 233 -19.63 -7.76 -3.42
N ASN A 234 -19.69 -8.97 -3.98
CA ASN A 234 -18.89 -9.33 -5.15
C ASN A 234 -19.61 -8.89 -6.43
N TYR A 235 -18.96 -8.01 -7.17
CA TYR A 235 -19.42 -7.61 -8.50
C TYR A 235 -18.74 -8.47 -9.56
N ILE A 236 -19.53 -9.16 -10.40
CA ILE A 236 -19.04 -10.13 -11.38
C ILE A 236 -19.28 -9.57 -12.79
N GLU A 237 -18.25 -8.92 -13.37
CA GLU A 237 -18.33 -8.29 -14.68
C GLU A 237 -18.37 -9.29 -15.85
N SER A 238 -17.89 -10.52 -15.64
CA SER A 238 -17.72 -11.52 -16.69
C SER A 238 -19.02 -12.17 -17.16
N ILE A 239 -20.14 -11.93 -16.47
CA ILE A 239 -21.43 -12.56 -16.76
C ILE A 239 -22.56 -11.54 -16.90
N SER A 240 -23.58 -11.89 -17.66
CA SER A 240 -24.80 -11.06 -17.81
C SER A 240 -25.68 -11.12 -16.56
N GLY A 241 -26.53 -10.09 -16.36
CA GLY A 241 -27.49 -10.08 -15.25
C GLY A 241 -28.48 -11.29 -15.27
N LYS A 242 -28.85 -11.79 -16.47
CA LYS A 242 -29.66 -13.00 -16.60
C LYS A 242 -28.90 -14.23 -16.10
N GLU A 243 -27.66 -14.40 -16.53
CA GLU A 243 -26.83 -15.52 -16.11
C GLU A 243 -26.53 -15.47 -14.60
N TYR A 244 -26.31 -14.27 -14.04
CA TYR A 244 -26.21 -14.06 -12.60
C TYR A 244 -27.47 -14.59 -11.87
N ALA A 245 -28.66 -14.20 -12.32
CA ALA A 245 -29.94 -14.61 -11.71
C ALA A 245 -30.15 -16.14 -11.80
N ASP A 246 -29.82 -16.74 -12.93
CA ASP A 246 -29.92 -18.19 -13.13
C ASP A 246 -28.96 -18.95 -12.16
N ILE A 247 -27.71 -18.49 -12.03
CA ILE A 247 -26.74 -19.07 -11.09
C ILE A 247 -27.19 -18.83 -9.65
N TYR A 248 -27.59 -17.60 -9.30
CA TYR A 248 -28.04 -17.24 -7.95
C TYR A 248 -29.22 -18.14 -7.49
N THR A 249 -30.17 -18.40 -8.37
CA THR A 249 -31.31 -19.25 -8.06
C THR A 249 -30.91 -20.71 -7.87
N SER A 250 -30.01 -21.21 -8.71
CA SER A 250 -29.60 -22.63 -8.73
C SER A 250 -28.47 -22.96 -7.73
N VAL A 251 -27.63 -21.99 -7.30
CA VAL A 251 -26.52 -22.25 -6.43
C VAL A 251 -26.99 -22.66 -5.03
N THR A 252 -26.45 -23.77 -4.54
CA THR A 252 -26.76 -24.30 -3.20
C THR A 252 -25.83 -23.73 -2.15
N VAL A 253 -26.35 -23.51 -0.96
CA VAL A 253 -25.66 -23.06 0.23
C VAL A 253 -25.71 -24.17 1.28
N SER A 254 -24.65 -24.35 2.08
CA SER A 254 -24.56 -25.47 3.03
C SER A 254 -25.69 -25.48 4.07
N ASP A 255 -26.23 -26.66 4.36
CA ASP A 255 -27.29 -26.84 5.35
C ASP A 255 -26.89 -26.36 6.75
N LYS A 256 -25.61 -26.52 7.12
CA LYS A 256 -25.06 -26.00 8.37
C LYS A 256 -25.23 -24.49 8.50
N TYR A 257 -25.02 -23.77 7.41
CA TYR A 257 -25.17 -22.32 7.39
C TYR A 257 -26.65 -21.93 7.50
N VAL A 258 -27.50 -22.59 6.74
CA VAL A 258 -28.96 -22.38 6.79
C VAL A 258 -29.50 -22.63 8.21
N GLN A 259 -29.13 -23.75 8.83
CA GLN A 259 -29.54 -24.07 10.20
C GLN A 259 -29.03 -23.06 11.23
N TYR A 260 -27.83 -22.55 11.05
CA TYR A 260 -27.29 -21.51 11.90
C TYR A 260 -28.10 -20.20 11.81
N LEU A 261 -28.46 -19.79 10.60
CA LEU A 261 -29.26 -18.58 10.39
C LEU A 261 -30.66 -18.69 11.03
N GLN A 262 -31.27 -19.88 11.00
CA GLN A 262 -32.56 -20.10 11.63
C GLN A 262 -32.59 -19.84 13.14
N GLN A 263 -31.42 -19.79 13.81
CA GLN A 263 -31.31 -19.43 15.22
C GLN A 263 -31.47 -17.92 15.47
N PHE A 264 -31.34 -17.08 14.44
CA PHE A 264 -31.46 -15.62 14.49
C PHE A 264 -32.81 -15.11 13.95
N GLY A 265 -33.56 -15.96 13.23
CA GLY A 265 -34.89 -15.63 12.73
C GLY A 265 -35.95 -15.85 13.81
N LEU A 266 -36.72 -14.80 14.08
CA LEU A 266 -37.95 -14.87 14.86
C LEU A 266 -39.00 -15.71 14.13
#